data_83d8badb2563d30b8bb106a76b727362
#
_entry.id   83d8badb2563d30b8bb106a76b727362
#
_cell.length_a   1.000
_cell.length_b   1.000
_cell.length_c   1.000
_cell.angle_alpha   90.00
_cell.angle_beta   90.00
_cell.angle_gamma   90.00
#
_symmetry.space_group_name_H-M   'P 1'
#
loop_
_entity.id
_entity.type
_entity.pdbx_description
1 polymer ?
#
loop_
_entity_poly.entity_id
_entity_poly.type
_entity_poly.pdbx_seq_one_letter_code
_entity_poly.pdbx_strand_id
1 'polypeptide(L)'
;MNTSRREQKLRRRNQAVNAIVPAVPQWLKWSEQPVVWSREDHPGEINEEGKLALVVAPQVAGYKLSKVLMDGGSSINILYYETFKRMNLQEKQLHPSRTTFHGVVPGISAQPLGRINLEVAFGTQSNFRSEYIGSRL
;
A
#
# COMPACT_ATOMS: atom_id res chain seq x y z
N MET A 1 -40.06 34.55 11.50
CA MET A 1 -40.06 33.72 10.30
C MET A 1 -40.01 32.25 10.73
N ASN A 2 -41.11 31.54 10.54
CA ASN A 2 -41.23 30.15 10.99
C ASN A 2 -40.66 29.21 9.89
N THR A 3 -39.50 28.63 10.13
CA THR A 3 -38.93 27.58 9.25
C THR A 3 -39.81 26.35 9.29
N SER A 4 -40.18 25.82 8.14
CA SER A 4 -41.07 24.67 8.04
C SER A 4 -40.45 23.44 8.69
N ARG A 5 -41.29 22.54 9.24
CA ARG A 5 -40.82 21.23 9.81
C ARG A 5 -39.96 20.45 8.83
N ARG A 6 -40.15 20.60 7.52
CA ARG A 6 -39.41 19.94 6.44
C ARG A 6 -37.99 20.49 6.33
N GLU A 7 -37.82 21.82 6.47
CA GLU A 7 -36.50 22.47 6.45
C GLU A 7 -35.69 22.16 7.72
N GLN A 8 -36.35 22.06 8.88
CA GLN A 8 -35.68 21.67 10.12
C GLN A 8 -35.20 20.20 10.05
N LYS A 9 -35.97 19.29 9.43
CA LYS A 9 -35.58 17.90 9.23
C LYS A 9 -34.45 17.78 8.23
N LEU A 10 -34.44 18.62 7.19
CA LEU A 10 -33.35 18.66 6.19
C LEU A 10 -32.04 19.19 6.80
N ARG A 11 -32.12 20.24 7.61
CA ARG A 11 -30.97 20.79 8.34
C ARG A 11 -30.36 19.78 9.31
N ARG A 12 -31.21 19.06 10.09
CA ARG A 12 -30.73 17.98 11.00
C ARG A 12 -30.08 16.83 10.24
N ARG A 13 -30.61 16.46 9.06
CA ARG A 13 -30.04 15.41 8.21
C ARG A 13 -28.69 15.86 7.62
N ASN A 14 -28.57 17.09 7.17
CA ASN A 14 -27.31 17.63 6.65
C ASN A 14 -26.28 17.83 7.77
N GLN A 15 -26.67 18.21 8.98
CA GLN A 15 -25.77 18.26 10.13
C GLN A 15 -25.28 16.86 10.55
N ALA A 16 -26.14 15.84 10.51
CA ALA A 16 -25.75 14.46 10.80
C ALA A 16 -24.82 13.86 9.73
N VAL A 17 -25.01 14.25 8.46
CA VAL A 17 -24.13 13.82 7.36
C VAL A 17 -22.77 14.53 7.43
N ASN A 18 -22.73 15.80 7.84
CA ASN A 18 -21.48 16.54 8.04
C ASN A 18 -20.71 16.13 9.32
N ALA A 19 -21.36 15.42 10.26
CA ALA A 19 -20.70 14.89 11.46
C ALA A 19 -19.93 13.59 11.22
N ILE A 20 -20.06 12.99 10.03
CA ILE A 20 -19.30 11.81 9.61
C ILE A 20 -18.30 12.23 8.51
N VAL A 21 -17.59 13.31 8.72
CA VAL A 21 -16.28 13.48 8.08
C VAL A 21 -15.36 12.66 8.95
N PRO A 22 -14.76 11.56 8.47
CA PRO A 22 -13.69 10.91 9.20
C PRO A 22 -12.68 11.99 9.50
N ALA A 23 -12.38 12.23 10.77
CA ALA A 23 -11.28 13.12 11.11
C ALA A 23 -10.07 12.57 10.35
N VAL A 24 -9.64 13.30 9.30
CA VAL A 24 -8.44 12.92 8.55
C VAL A 24 -7.34 12.84 9.60
N PRO A 25 -6.73 11.67 9.82
CA PRO A 25 -5.76 11.51 10.88
C PRO A 25 -4.67 12.57 10.73
N GLN A 26 -4.31 13.23 11.83
CA GLN A 26 -3.31 14.33 11.77
C GLN A 26 -1.97 13.90 11.16
N TRP A 27 -1.68 12.61 11.16
CA TRP A 27 -0.47 12.05 10.56
C TRP A 27 -0.43 12.13 9.04
N LEU A 28 -1.55 12.44 8.34
CA LEU A 28 -1.53 12.72 6.89
C LEU A 28 -1.03 14.13 6.56
N LYS A 29 -0.78 14.97 7.55
CA LYS A 29 -0.21 16.32 7.31
C LYS A 29 1.17 16.32 6.68
N TRP A 30 1.91 15.20 6.73
CA TRP A 30 3.18 15.08 6.01
C TRP A 30 3.02 15.29 4.50
N SER A 31 1.86 14.93 3.91
CA SER A 31 1.58 15.11 2.48
C SER A 31 1.34 16.58 2.08
N GLU A 32 1.10 17.45 3.06
CA GLU A 32 0.93 18.89 2.87
C GLU A 32 2.25 19.64 2.97
N GLN A 33 3.29 18.99 3.46
CA GLN A 33 4.62 19.57 3.56
C GLN A 33 5.39 19.41 2.24
N PRO A 34 6.12 20.42 1.80
CA PRO A 34 6.95 20.28 0.62
C PRO A 34 8.01 19.20 0.85
N VAL A 35 8.09 18.25 -0.06
CA VAL A 35 9.17 17.26 -0.08
C VAL A 35 10.39 17.95 -0.63
N VAL A 36 11.39 18.12 0.21
CA VAL A 36 12.67 18.78 -0.17
C VAL A 36 13.74 17.69 -0.22
N TRP A 37 14.50 17.68 -1.29
CA TRP A 37 15.64 16.79 -1.47
C TRP A 37 16.94 17.62 -1.35
N SER A 38 17.86 17.14 -0.55
CA SER A 38 19.19 17.74 -0.38
C SER A 38 20.25 16.80 -0.93
N ARG A 39 21.49 17.28 -0.98
CA ARG A 39 22.63 16.45 -1.40
C ARG A 39 22.87 15.27 -0.43
N GLU A 40 22.45 15.40 0.80
CA GLU A 40 22.58 14.36 1.85
C GLU A 40 21.61 13.19 1.63
N ASP A 41 20.53 13.44 0.90
CA ASP A 41 19.52 12.41 0.57
C ASP A 41 19.97 11.53 -0.61
N HIS A 42 21.03 11.94 -1.31
CA HIS A 42 21.59 11.15 -2.39
C HIS A 42 22.48 10.03 -1.83
N PRO A 43 22.37 8.80 -2.36
CA PRO A 43 23.37 7.80 -2.06
C PRO A 43 24.76 8.31 -2.50
N GLY A 44 25.81 7.85 -1.83
CA GLY A 44 27.18 8.17 -2.19
C GLY A 44 27.48 7.87 -3.68
N GLU A 45 28.69 7.57 -4.03
CA GLU A 45 29.04 7.27 -5.43
C GLU A 45 28.15 6.16 -6.02
N ILE A 46 27.39 6.51 -7.05
CA ILE A 46 26.60 5.57 -7.85
C ILE A 46 27.43 5.25 -9.08
N ASN A 47 28.01 4.06 -9.11
CA ASN A 47 28.85 3.63 -10.24
C ASN A 47 28.06 3.43 -11.54
N GLU A 48 26.75 3.24 -11.47
CA GLU A 48 25.89 3.02 -12.63
C GLU A 48 24.52 3.65 -12.41
N GLU A 49 24.28 4.80 -13.01
CA GLU A 49 22.99 5.45 -13.00
C GLU A 49 21.90 4.57 -13.66
N GLY A 50 20.73 4.54 -13.05
CA GLY A 50 19.58 3.78 -13.57
C GLY A 50 19.57 2.29 -13.26
N LYS A 51 20.60 1.74 -12.61
CA LYS A 51 20.63 0.31 -12.20
C LYS A 51 20.27 0.06 -10.73
N LEU A 52 20.04 1.11 -9.96
CA LEU A 52 19.65 0.98 -8.56
C LEU A 52 18.17 0.63 -8.44
N ALA A 53 17.90 -0.47 -7.75
CA ALA A 53 16.54 -0.83 -7.39
C ALA A 53 16.06 0.05 -6.23
N LEU A 54 14.84 0.57 -6.33
CA LEU A 54 14.18 1.23 -5.21
C LEU A 54 13.73 0.16 -4.21
N VAL A 55 14.23 0.25 -2.97
CA VAL A 55 13.97 -0.74 -1.90
C VAL A 55 13.28 -0.05 -0.74
N VAL A 56 12.23 -0.67 -0.24
CA VAL A 56 11.49 -0.23 0.96
C VAL A 56 11.44 -1.34 2.00
N ALA A 57 11.18 -0.98 3.25
CA ALA A 57 11.11 -1.90 4.37
C ALA A 57 9.79 -1.76 5.16
N PRO A 58 8.64 -2.08 4.54
CA PRO A 58 7.34 -1.97 5.18
C PRO A 58 7.11 -3.04 6.24
N GLN A 59 6.09 -2.83 7.07
CA GLN A 59 5.46 -3.90 7.83
C GLN A 59 4.34 -4.52 7.02
N VAL A 60 4.34 -5.84 6.88
CA VAL A 60 3.34 -6.60 6.13
C VAL A 60 2.74 -7.65 7.03
N ALA A 61 1.44 -7.59 7.28
CA ALA A 61 0.73 -8.51 8.19
C ALA A 61 1.46 -8.72 9.54
N GLY A 62 1.98 -7.64 10.12
CA GLY A 62 2.72 -7.66 11.39
C GLY A 62 4.20 -8.04 11.29
N TYR A 63 4.71 -8.43 10.12
CA TYR A 63 6.12 -8.76 9.88
C TYR A 63 6.85 -7.61 9.21
N LYS A 64 8.06 -7.29 9.68
CA LYS A 64 8.93 -6.31 9.01
C LYS A 64 9.68 -7.00 7.88
N LEU A 65 9.40 -6.59 6.66
CA LEU A 65 10.14 -7.03 5.47
C LEU A 65 11.28 -6.04 5.20
N SER A 66 12.53 -6.52 5.28
CA SER A 66 13.72 -5.67 5.18
C SER A 66 14.07 -5.24 3.75
N LYS A 67 13.57 -5.96 2.76
CA LYS A 67 13.87 -5.71 1.33
C LYS A 67 12.63 -6.00 0.49
N VAL A 68 11.89 -4.97 0.15
CA VAL A 68 10.82 -5.03 -0.83
C VAL A 68 11.22 -4.17 -2.01
N LEU A 69 11.36 -4.78 -3.17
CA LEU A 69 11.69 -4.08 -4.41
C LEU A 69 10.44 -3.39 -4.94
N MET A 70 10.58 -2.13 -5.29
CA MET A 70 9.52 -1.36 -5.97
C MET A 70 9.81 -1.31 -7.46
N ASP A 71 8.85 -1.76 -8.24
CA ASP A 71 8.89 -1.72 -9.70
C ASP A 71 7.79 -0.77 -10.20
N GLY A 72 8.19 0.38 -10.70
CA GLY A 72 7.26 1.40 -11.23
C GLY A 72 6.59 1.01 -12.54
N GLY A 73 7.06 -0.02 -13.22
CA GLY A 73 6.49 -0.54 -14.46
C GLY A 73 5.55 -1.73 -14.28
N SER A 74 5.48 -2.30 -13.08
CA SER A 74 4.61 -3.46 -12.80
C SER A 74 3.25 -3.04 -12.28
N SER A 75 2.20 -3.66 -12.81
CA SER A 75 0.81 -3.50 -12.32
C SER A 75 0.42 -4.51 -11.25
N ILE A 76 1.34 -5.36 -10.81
CA ILE A 76 1.08 -6.44 -9.86
C ILE A 76 2.11 -6.45 -8.74
N ASN A 77 1.67 -6.87 -7.55
CA ASN A 77 2.57 -7.13 -6.43
C ASN A 77 2.81 -8.63 -6.33
N ILE A 78 4.06 -9.02 -6.21
CA ILE A 78 4.49 -10.42 -6.10
C ILE A 78 4.97 -10.70 -4.69
N LEU A 79 4.45 -11.76 -4.08
CA LEU A 79 4.93 -12.29 -2.82
C LEU A 79 5.55 -13.68 -3.07
N TYR A 80 6.82 -13.82 -2.77
CA TYR A 80 7.50 -15.12 -2.94
C TYR A 80 7.00 -16.14 -1.92
N TYR A 81 6.83 -17.38 -2.37
CA TYR A 81 6.31 -18.48 -1.55
C TYR A 81 7.11 -18.73 -0.28
N GLU A 82 8.43 -18.63 -0.33
CA GLU A 82 9.28 -18.76 0.85
C GLU A 82 9.03 -17.63 1.87
N THR A 83 8.79 -16.43 1.40
CA THR A 83 8.42 -15.30 2.27
C THR A 83 7.05 -15.53 2.90
N PHE A 84 6.08 -15.97 2.11
CA PHE A 84 4.75 -16.34 2.57
C PHE A 84 4.82 -17.38 3.71
N LYS A 85 5.62 -18.44 3.55
CA LYS A 85 5.82 -19.48 4.57
C LYS A 85 6.48 -18.93 5.84
N ARG A 86 7.52 -18.10 5.69
CA ARG A 86 8.20 -17.46 6.83
C ARG A 86 7.28 -16.52 7.63
N MET A 87 6.28 -15.95 6.98
CA MET A 87 5.24 -15.14 7.61
C MET A 87 4.14 -16.00 8.27
N ASN A 88 4.30 -17.32 8.34
CA ASN A 88 3.31 -18.27 8.87
C ASN A 88 1.91 -18.13 8.25
N LEU A 89 1.83 -17.64 7.03
CA LEU A 89 0.59 -17.55 6.28
C LEU A 89 0.21 -18.95 5.76
N GLN A 90 -1.09 -19.20 5.64
CA GLN A 90 -1.60 -20.52 5.27
C GLN A 90 -2.22 -20.49 3.87
N GLU A 91 -2.01 -21.53 3.08
CA GLU A 91 -2.52 -21.64 1.71
C GLU A 91 -4.05 -21.53 1.63
N LYS A 92 -4.77 -21.94 2.68
CA LYS A 92 -6.22 -21.76 2.77
C LYS A 92 -6.68 -20.29 2.74
N GLN A 93 -5.76 -19.33 2.96
CA GLN A 93 -6.03 -17.90 2.87
C GLN A 93 -5.88 -17.37 1.43
N LEU A 94 -5.36 -18.20 0.53
CA LEU A 94 -5.20 -17.84 -0.87
C LEU A 94 -6.54 -17.93 -1.60
N HIS A 95 -6.81 -16.91 -2.38
CA HIS A 95 -7.92 -16.91 -3.33
C HIS A 95 -7.42 -17.28 -4.72
N PRO A 96 -8.23 -17.93 -5.55
CA PRO A 96 -7.84 -18.25 -6.92
C PRO A 96 -7.42 -16.99 -7.69
N SER A 97 -6.36 -17.11 -8.49
CA SER A 97 -5.90 -16.06 -9.40
C SER A 97 -5.98 -16.57 -10.84
N ARG A 98 -6.51 -15.71 -11.71
CA ARG A 98 -6.54 -15.98 -13.17
C ARG A 98 -5.41 -15.24 -13.91
N THR A 99 -4.54 -14.56 -13.16
CA THR A 99 -3.43 -13.79 -13.74
C THR A 99 -2.31 -14.74 -14.13
N THR A 100 -1.81 -14.62 -15.35
CA THR A 100 -0.57 -15.31 -15.78
C THR A 100 0.56 -14.29 -15.74
N PHE A 101 1.69 -14.65 -15.15
CA PHE A 101 2.89 -13.83 -15.17
C PHE A 101 3.65 -14.09 -16.46
N HIS A 102 3.96 -13.02 -17.16
CA HIS A 102 4.84 -13.06 -18.32
C HIS A 102 6.19 -12.42 -17.92
N GLY A 103 7.26 -13.19 -18.04
CA GLY A 103 8.60 -12.69 -17.79
C GLY A 103 9.12 -11.82 -18.93
N VAL A 104 10.29 -11.24 -18.73
CA VAL A 104 11.03 -10.47 -19.75
C VAL A 104 11.47 -11.38 -20.90
N VAL A 105 11.63 -12.69 -20.64
CA VAL A 105 11.99 -13.67 -21.66
C VAL A 105 10.72 -14.16 -22.36
N PRO A 106 10.59 -13.97 -23.68
CA PRO A 106 9.44 -14.45 -24.44
C PRO A 106 9.23 -15.96 -24.29
N GLY A 107 7.98 -16.39 -24.18
CA GLY A 107 7.60 -17.80 -24.06
C GLY A 107 7.71 -18.40 -22.66
N ILE A 108 8.23 -17.67 -21.67
CA ILE A 108 8.23 -18.11 -20.27
C ILE A 108 7.08 -17.41 -19.55
N SER A 109 6.18 -18.21 -18.99
CA SER A 109 5.08 -17.73 -18.15
C SER A 109 4.96 -18.58 -16.89
N ALA A 110 4.48 -17.98 -15.81
CA ALA A 110 4.21 -18.66 -14.56
C ALA A 110 2.77 -18.36 -14.10
N GLN A 111 2.15 -19.38 -13.53
CA GLN A 111 0.84 -19.24 -12.88
C GLN A 111 1.07 -19.01 -11.38
N PRO A 112 0.45 -17.98 -10.77
CA PRO A 112 0.51 -17.82 -9.34
C PRO A 112 -0.28 -18.92 -8.63
N LEU A 113 0.17 -19.34 -7.46
CA LEU A 113 -0.56 -20.25 -6.57
C LEU A 113 -1.90 -19.65 -6.14
N GLY A 114 -1.96 -18.34 -6.04
CA GLY A 114 -3.15 -17.62 -5.68
C GLY A 114 -2.90 -16.14 -5.46
N ARG A 115 -3.88 -15.46 -4.90
CA ARG A 115 -3.80 -14.06 -4.46
C ARG A 115 -4.18 -13.95 -2.99
N ILE A 116 -3.55 -13.01 -2.31
CA ILE A 116 -3.86 -12.69 -0.92
C ILE A 116 -3.85 -11.17 -0.74
N ASN A 117 -4.76 -10.67 0.10
CA ASN A 117 -4.73 -9.27 0.52
C ASN A 117 -4.08 -9.20 1.89
N LEU A 118 -3.02 -8.43 2.01
CA LEU A 118 -2.27 -8.25 3.24
C LEU A 118 -2.30 -6.78 3.65
N GLU A 119 -2.41 -6.54 4.94
CA GLU A 119 -2.21 -5.21 5.50
C GLU A 119 -0.74 -4.85 5.37
N VAL A 120 -0.47 -3.69 4.78
CA VAL A 120 0.87 -3.15 4.59
C VAL A 120 0.94 -1.78 5.22
N ALA A 121 1.84 -1.61 6.18
CA ALA A 121 2.07 -0.34 6.84
C ALA A 121 3.42 0.26 6.43
N PHE A 122 3.36 1.51 6.01
CA PHE A 122 4.52 2.34 5.70
C PHE A 122 4.64 3.45 6.72
N GLY A 123 5.86 3.77 7.10
CA GLY A 123 6.17 4.85 8.04
C GLY A 123 6.84 4.38 9.32
N THR A 124 6.73 5.20 10.34
CA THR A 124 7.30 4.97 11.67
C THR A 124 6.19 4.63 12.67
N GLN A 125 6.56 4.18 13.85
CA GLN A 125 5.60 3.85 14.92
C GLN A 125 4.70 5.04 15.30
N SER A 126 5.21 6.26 15.19
CA SER A 126 4.47 7.50 15.50
C SER A 126 3.76 8.13 14.30
N ASN A 127 4.13 7.72 13.08
CA ASN A 127 3.54 8.25 11.84
C ASN A 127 3.59 7.18 10.76
N PHE A 128 2.47 6.49 10.57
CA PHE A 128 2.35 5.40 9.61
C PHE A 128 1.02 5.47 8.86
N ARG A 129 0.99 4.82 7.72
CA ARG A 129 -0.22 4.56 6.94
C ARG A 129 -0.30 3.09 6.63
N SER A 130 -1.47 2.48 6.91
CA SER A 130 -1.76 1.09 6.58
C SER A 130 -2.78 1.01 5.45
N GLU A 131 -2.52 0.11 4.49
CA GLU A 131 -3.39 -0.19 3.37
C GLU A 131 -3.46 -1.70 3.15
N TYR A 132 -4.60 -2.19 2.67
CA TYR A 132 -4.71 -3.58 2.23
C TYR A 132 -4.26 -3.72 0.78
N ILE A 133 -3.17 -4.42 0.57
CA ILE A 133 -2.54 -4.59 -0.74
C ILE A 133 -2.71 -6.02 -1.22
N GLY A 134 -3.27 -6.17 -2.41
CA GLY A 134 -3.40 -7.47 -3.07
C GLY A 134 -2.07 -7.93 -3.66
N SER A 135 -1.58 -9.08 -3.20
CA SER A 135 -0.36 -9.72 -3.71
C SER A 135 -0.67 -11.07 -4.36
N ARG A 136 0.14 -11.47 -5.32
CA ARG A 136 0.08 -12.75 -6.00
C ARG A 136 1.29 -13.60 -5.60
N LEU A 137 1.04 -14.89 -5.43
CA LEU A 137 2.00 -15.88 -4.93
C LEU A 137 2.42 -16.82 -6.05
#